data_45ee44e8464138c2092cf8c4a86000e7
#
_entry.id   45ee44e8464138c2092cf8c4a86000e7
#
_cell.length_a   1.000
_cell.length_b   1.000
_cell.length_c   1.000
_cell.angle_alpha   90.00
_cell.angle_beta   90.00
_cell.angle_gamma   90.00
#
_symmetry.space_group_name_H-M   'P 1'
#
loop_
_entity.id
_entity.type
_entity.pdbx_description
1 polymer ?
#
loop_
_entity_poly.entity_id
_entity_poly.type
_entity_poly.pdbx_seq_one_letter_code
_entity_poly.pdbx_strand_id
1 'polypeptide(L)'
;MTSKEKITSAQTSKNLGETPSYELGDIDIIRACGMAGQSNPLGLSIWRWRYTGDTREVFKVAEGLIAKGYETRVVYVVLDHLANDVCKVCKGRGYGLMEGAPVLNGEVCFDCRGTGRRPLDGKKEQALIEVIMGLEREIAGSIMRRLAQDLDL
;
A
#
# COMPACT_ATOMS: atom_id res chain seq x y z
N MET A 1 -1.05 -19.65 1.87
CA MET A 1 -1.54 -18.26 2.01
C MET A 1 -0.64 -17.51 3.00
N THR A 2 -0.10 -16.37 2.61
CA THR A 2 0.72 -15.54 3.48
C THR A 2 -0.12 -14.83 4.54
N SER A 3 0.52 -14.33 5.62
CA SER A 3 -0.18 -13.55 6.65
C SER A 3 -0.86 -12.30 6.09
N LYS A 4 -0.21 -11.64 5.13
CA LYS A 4 -0.79 -10.46 4.44
C LYS A 4 -2.04 -10.81 3.65
N GLU A 5 -2.02 -11.91 2.91
CA GLU A 5 -3.17 -12.40 2.15
C GLU A 5 -4.34 -12.76 3.05
N LYS A 6 -4.07 -13.41 4.19
CA LYS A 6 -5.11 -13.71 5.20
C LYS A 6 -5.76 -12.45 5.76
N ILE A 7 -4.96 -11.43 6.10
CA ILE A 7 -5.47 -10.15 6.59
C ILE A 7 -6.32 -9.44 5.53
N THR A 8 -5.84 -9.40 4.28
CA THR A 8 -6.57 -8.78 3.17
C THR A 8 -7.89 -9.51 2.91
N SER A 9 -7.86 -10.85 2.87
CA SER A 9 -9.04 -11.68 2.70
C SER A 9 -10.06 -11.45 3.82
N ALA A 10 -9.61 -11.41 5.07
CA ALA A 10 -10.49 -11.16 6.21
C ALA A 10 -11.18 -9.80 6.16
N GLN A 11 -10.45 -8.73 5.79
CA GLN A 11 -11.02 -7.39 5.70
C GLN A 11 -12.04 -7.22 4.55
N THR A 12 -11.97 -8.04 3.53
CA THR A 12 -12.92 -8.03 2.40
C THR A 12 -13.99 -9.12 2.51
N SER A 13 -13.93 -9.97 3.53
CA SER A 13 -14.86 -11.08 3.73
C SER A 13 -16.29 -10.57 3.99
N LYS A 14 -17.25 -11.21 3.37
CA LYS A 14 -18.69 -11.03 3.63
C LYS A 14 -19.25 -12.08 4.60
N ASN A 15 -18.46 -13.09 4.91
CA ASN A 15 -18.84 -14.16 5.83
C ASN A 15 -17.87 -14.19 7.01
N LEU A 16 -18.30 -13.70 8.15
CA LEU A 16 -17.53 -13.69 9.40
C LEU A 16 -17.83 -14.93 10.26
N GLY A 17 -18.53 -15.88 9.71
CA GLY A 17 -19.06 -17.00 10.40
C GLY A 17 -18.09 -18.10 10.75
N GLU A 18 -18.11 -19.21 10.59
CA GLU A 18 -17.63 -20.42 11.17
C GLU A 18 -16.19 -20.75 10.79
N THR A 19 -15.29 -20.59 11.73
CA THR A 19 -13.97 -21.19 11.68
C THR A 19 -13.81 -22.20 12.79
N PRO A 20 -13.08 -23.30 12.56
CA PRO A 20 -12.70 -24.21 13.62
C PRO A 20 -11.98 -23.49 14.75
N SER A 21 -12.18 -23.89 15.99
CA SER A 21 -11.64 -23.22 17.18
C SER A 21 -10.10 -23.14 17.25
N TYR A 22 -9.42 -23.90 16.42
CA TYR A 22 -7.95 -23.95 16.33
C TYR A 22 -7.38 -23.09 15.19
N GLU A 23 -8.24 -22.44 14.41
CA GLU A 23 -7.81 -21.55 13.32
C GLU A 23 -8.22 -20.11 13.61
N LEU A 24 -7.40 -19.15 13.11
CA LEU A 24 -7.75 -17.74 13.15
C LEU A 24 -8.92 -17.46 12.20
N GLY A 25 -10.04 -17.04 12.76
CA GLY A 25 -11.18 -16.58 11.99
C GLY A 25 -11.01 -15.16 11.46
N ASP A 26 -11.78 -14.81 10.44
CA ASP A 26 -11.82 -13.47 9.87
C ASP A 26 -12.14 -12.41 10.92
N ILE A 27 -13.02 -12.74 11.89
CA ILE A 27 -13.40 -11.82 12.97
C ILE A 27 -12.23 -11.49 13.90
N ASP A 28 -11.35 -12.45 14.17
CA ASP A 28 -10.16 -12.21 15.01
C ASP A 28 -9.16 -11.31 14.30
N ILE A 29 -8.98 -11.50 13.01
CA ILE A 29 -8.12 -10.67 12.17
C ILE A 29 -8.68 -9.24 12.09
N ILE A 30 -9.97 -9.07 11.88
CA ILE A 30 -10.62 -7.74 11.85
C ILE A 30 -10.50 -7.05 13.20
N ARG A 31 -10.67 -7.78 14.30
CA ARG A 31 -10.48 -7.25 15.66
C ARG A 31 -9.04 -6.77 15.88
N ALA A 32 -8.05 -7.57 15.51
CA ALA A 32 -6.64 -7.21 15.62
C ALA A 32 -6.31 -5.95 14.82
N CYS A 33 -6.83 -5.83 13.59
CA CYS A 33 -6.70 -4.63 12.75
C CYS A 33 -7.35 -3.41 13.42
N GLY A 34 -8.55 -3.55 13.95
CA GLY A 34 -9.27 -2.47 14.63
C GLY A 34 -8.55 -1.97 15.89
N MET A 35 -8.06 -2.89 16.71
CA MET A 35 -7.30 -2.55 17.93
C MET A 35 -5.95 -1.90 17.60
N ALA A 36 -5.24 -2.39 16.58
CA ALA A 36 -4.02 -1.75 16.11
C ALA A 36 -4.28 -0.35 15.55
N GLY A 37 -5.40 -0.15 14.87
CA GLY A 37 -5.81 1.13 14.32
C GLY A 37 -6.19 2.18 15.36
N GLN A 38 -6.54 1.80 16.59
CA GLN A 38 -6.82 2.76 17.66
C GLN A 38 -5.61 3.60 18.05
N SER A 39 -4.43 3.00 18.06
CA SER A 39 -3.17 3.70 18.34
C SER A 39 -2.53 4.32 17.11
N ASN A 40 -2.87 3.86 15.91
CA ASN A 40 -2.33 4.33 14.65
C ASN A 40 -3.41 4.34 13.54
N PRO A 41 -4.41 5.24 13.63
CA PRO A 41 -5.52 5.25 12.68
C PRO A 41 -5.08 5.59 11.26
N LEU A 42 -4.09 6.46 11.09
CA LEU A 42 -3.55 6.81 9.79
C LEU A 42 -2.83 5.61 9.16
N GLY A 43 -2.04 4.88 9.94
CA GLY A 43 -1.39 3.64 9.50
C GLY A 43 -2.39 2.60 9.03
N LEU A 44 -3.51 2.43 9.72
CA LEU A 44 -4.58 1.52 9.30
C LEU A 44 -5.23 1.95 7.98
N SER A 45 -5.48 3.25 7.79
CA SER A 45 -5.99 3.78 6.52
C SER A 45 -5.03 3.54 5.36
N ILE A 46 -3.73 3.73 5.57
CA ILE A 46 -2.69 3.42 4.59
C ILE A 46 -2.70 1.92 4.25
N TRP A 47 -2.76 1.07 5.25
CA TRP A 47 -2.81 -0.37 5.08
C TRP A 47 -4.03 -0.81 4.25
N ARG A 48 -5.23 -0.32 4.58
CA ARG A 48 -6.46 -0.63 3.85
C ARG A 48 -6.38 -0.16 2.41
N TRP A 49 -5.93 1.07 2.18
CA TRP A 49 -5.76 1.58 0.82
C TRP A 49 -4.83 0.70 -0.02
N ARG A 50 -3.66 0.34 0.51
CA ARG A 50 -2.64 -0.36 -0.27
C ARG A 50 -2.91 -1.85 -0.44
N TYR A 51 -3.52 -2.50 0.54
CA TYR A 51 -3.64 -3.96 0.55
C TYR A 51 -5.06 -4.48 0.33
N THR A 52 -6.09 -3.71 0.63
CA THR A 52 -7.47 -4.10 0.34
C THR A 52 -8.02 -3.50 -0.95
N GLY A 53 -7.31 -2.55 -1.55
CA GLY A 53 -7.74 -1.85 -2.76
C GLY A 53 -8.89 -0.86 -2.54
N ASP A 54 -9.18 -0.48 -1.29
CA ASP A 54 -10.21 0.52 -1.00
C ASP A 54 -9.71 1.92 -1.33
N THR A 55 -10.06 2.38 -2.52
CA THR A 55 -9.65 3.70 -3.02
C THR A 55 -10.24 4.86 -2.22
N ARG A 56 -11.30 4.63 -1.45
CA ARG A 56 -11.88 5.67 -0.57
C ARG A 56 -10.96 6.00 0.60
N GLU A 57 -10.16 5.05 1.03
CA GLU A 57 -9.19 5.25 2.11
C GLU A 57 -8.08 6.24 1.74
N VAL A 58 -7.79 6.43 0.45
CA VAL A 58 -6.78 7.41 0.01
C VAL A 58 -7.12 8.83 0.44
N PHE A 59 -8.37 9.20 0.44
CA PHE A 59 -8.82 10.52 0.90
C PHE A 59 -8.59 10.70 2.40
N LYS A 60 -8.84 9.67 3.21
CA LYS A 60 -8.54 9.68 4.64
C LYS A 60 -7.04 9.79 4.91
N VAL A 61 -6.22 9.10 4.11
CA VAL A 61 -4.77 9.21 4.20
C VAL A 61 -4.32 10.63 3.86
N ALA A 62 -4.84 11.22 2.79
CA ALA A 62 -4.52 12.58 2.40
C ALA A 62 -4.91 13.59 3.49
N GLU A 63 -6.12 13.51 4.01
CA GLU A 63 -6.59 14.37 5.10
C GLU A 63 -5.73 14.24 6.36
N GLY A 64 -5.39 13.02 6.75
CA GLY A 64 -4.56 12.75 7.91
C GLY A 64 -3.13 13.31 7.77
N LEU A 65 -2.54 13.20 6.60
CA LEU A 65 -1.21 13.77 6.33
C LEU A 65 -1.23 15.30 6.30
N ILE A 66 -2.24 15.89 5.69
CA ILE A 66 -2.42 17.36 5.68
C ILE A 66 -2.64 17.88 7.10
N ALA A 67 -3.41 17.18 7.91
CA ALA A 67 -3.62 17.53 9.33
C ALA A 67 -2.33 17.46 10.15
N LYS A 68 -1.38 16.63 9.77
CA LYS A 68 -0.03 16.56 10.39
C LYS A 68 0.91 17.69 9.96
N GLY A 69 0.50 18.53 9.03
CA GLY A 69 1.28 19.68 8.58
C GLY A 69 2.03 19.50 7.28
N TYR A 70 1.83 18.40 6.56
CA TYR A 70 2.42 18.20 5.24
C TYR A 70 1.73 19.07 4.19
N GLU A 71 2.50 19.57 3.23
CA GLU A 71 1.99 20.40 2.15
C GLU A 71 1.05 19.60 1.25
N THR A 72 -0.14 20.13 0.96
CA THR A 72 -1.19 19.46 0.19
C THR A 72 -0.69 18.95 -1.17
N ARG A 73 0.07 19.80 -1.90
CA ARG A 73 0.63 19.41 -3.19
C ARG A 73 1.56 18.21 -3.09
N VAL A 74 2.44 18.20 -2.11
CA VAL A 74 3.38 17.11 -1.86
C VAL A 74 2.63 15.81 -1.52
N VAL A 75 1.60 15.90 -0.68
CA VAL A 75 0.76 14.76 -0.31
C VAL A 75 0.13 14.12 -1.54
N TYR A 76 -0.52 14.90 -2.40
CA TYR A 76 -1.16 14.35 -3.60
C TYR A 76 -0.16 13.79 -4.61
N VAL A 77 0.99 14.43 -4.80
CA VAL A 77 2.04 13.92 -5.68
C VAL A 77 2.55 12.55 -5.19
N VAL A 78 2.81 12.43 -3.91
CA VAL A 78 3.31 11.19 -3.31
C VAL A 78 2.26 10.08 -3.37
N LEU A 79 1.00 10.37 -3.04
CA LEU A 79 -0.07 9.38 -3.09
C LEU A 79 -0.33 8.89 -4.53
N ASP A 80 -0.30 9.78 -5.51
CA ASP A 80 -0.42 9.42 -6.93
C ASP A 80 0.74 8.52 -7.36
N HIS A 81 1.96 8.85 -6.97
CA HIS A 81 3.15 8.03 -7.25
C HIS A 81 3.05 6.64 -6.62
N LEU A 82 2.64 6.54 -5.36
CA LEU A 82 2.48 5.25 -4.67
C LEU A 82 1.35 4.40 -5.25
N ALA A 83 0.31 5.05 -5.77
CA ALA A 83 -0.80 4.35 -6.44
C ALA A 83 -0.38 3.78 -7.80
N ASN A 84 0.41 4.54 -8.56
CA ASN A 84 0.88 4.15 -9.89
C ASN A 84 2.19 4.84 -10.24
N ASP A 85 3.28 4.12 -10.11
CA ASP A 85 4.64 4.59 -10.42
C ASP A 85 5.13 4.18 -11.82
N VAL A 86 4.25 3.64 -12.65
CA VAL A 86 4.58 3.18 -14.00
C VAL A 86 4.94 4.37 -14.91
N CYS A 87 6.03 4.23 -15.67
CA CYS A 87 6.40 5.21 -16.69
C CYS A 87 5.30 5.34 -17.74
N LYS A 88 4.84 6.57 -17.97
CA LYS A 88 3.75 6.85 -18.92
C LYS A 88 4.19 6.74 -20.38
N VAL A 89 5.46 6.98 -20.67
CA VAL A 89 6.01 6.95 -22.04
C VAL A 89 6.13 5.51 -22.55
N CYS A 90 6.79 4.63 -21.81
CA CYS A 90 6.98 3.23 -22.18
C CYS A 90 5.93 2.29 -21.57
N LYS A 91 5.02 2.79 -20.76
CA LYS A 91 3.98 2.01 -20.06
C LYS A 91 4.54 0.84 -19.25
N GLY A 92 5.66 1.06 -18.59
CA GLY A 92 6.31 0.08 -17.72
C GLY A 92 7.27 -0.88 -18.44
N ARG A 93 7.41 -0.80 -19.74
CA ARG A 93 8.29 -1.72 -20.51
C ARG A 93 9.78 -1.44 -20.32
N GLY A 94 10.16 -0.19 -20.07
CA GLY A 94 11.54 0.26 -20.01
C GLY A 94 12.21 0.47 -21.39
N TYR A 95 11.60 -0.01 -22.46
CA TYR A 95 12.12 0.03 -23.82
C TYR A 95 11.06 0.48 -24.82
N GLY A 96 11.50 0.98 -25.97
CA GLY A 96 10.63 1.29 -27.09
C GLY A 96 10.08 0.03 -27.78
N LEU A 97 9.05 0.21 -28.59
CA LEU A 97 8.50 -0.85 -29.43
C LEU A 97 9.01 -0.70 -30.86
N MET A 98 9.22 -1.83 -31.54
CA MET A 98 9.45 -1.86 -32.98
C MET A 98 8.19 -1.38 -33.70
N GLU A 99 8.38 -0.57 -34.73
CA GLU A 99 7.29 -0.06 -35.56
C GLU A 99 6.52 -1.21 -36.21
N GLY A 100 5.21 -1.27 -35.99
CA GLY A 100 4.33 -2.28 -36.55
C GLY A 100 4.37 -3.67 -35.92
N ALA A 101 5.14 -3.88 -34.86
CA ALA A 101 5.22 -5.17 -34.17
C ALA A 101 5.23 -5.00 -32.63
N PRO A 102 4.59 -5.89 -31.85
CA PRO A 102 4.60 -5.84 -30.39
C PRO A 102 5.91 -6.39 -29.79
N VAL A 103 7.04 -6.00 -30.34
CA VAL A 103 8.37 -6.47 -29.95
C VAL A 103 9.21 -5.27 -29.51
N LEU A 104 10.00 -5.43 -28.45
CA LEU A 104 10.91 -4.40 -27.97
C LEU A 104 12.05 -4.17 -28.97
N ASN A 105 12.37 -2.89 -29.24
CA ASN A 105 13.40 -2.51 -30.21
C ASN A 105 14.83 -2.47 -29.62
N GLY A 106 15.01 -2.77 -28.35
CA GLY A 106 16.29 -2.70 -27.65
C GLY A 106 16.75 -1.28 -27.28
N GLU A 107 16.00 -0.24 -27.67
CA GLU A 107 16.28 1.13 -27.27
C GLU A 107 15.67 1.43 -25.90
N VAL A 108 16.50 1.94 -24.98
CA VAL A 108 16.07 2.30 -23.64
C VAL A 108 15.11 3.50 -23.70
N CYS A 109 14.01 3.45 -22.93
CA CYS A 109 13.11 4.59 -22.81
C CYS A 109 13.87 5.82 -22.26
N PHE A 110 13.75 6.94 -22.96
CA PHE A 110 14.45 8.18 -22.59
C PHE A 110 13.94 8.79 -21.28
N ASP A 111 12.69 8.55 -20.90
CA ASP A 111 12.06 9.12 -19.73
C ASP A 111 12.43 8.36 -18.44
N CYS A 112 12.29 7.05 -18.44
CA CYS A 112 12.58 6.21 -17.26
C CYS A 112 13.97 5.55 -17.29
N ARG A 113 14.74 5.70 -18.35
CA ARG A 113 16.07 5.12 -18.53
C ARG A 113 16.12 3.59 -18.32
N GLY A 114 15.10 2.91 -18.80
CA GLY A 114 14.99 1.46 -18.76
C GLY A 114 14.38 0.88 -17.49
N THR A 115 14.03 1.69 -16.49
CA THR A 115 13.47 1.20 -15.21
C THR A 115 11.99 0.82 -15.32
N GLY A 116 11.26 1.37 -16.29
CA GLY A 116 9.82 1.21 -16.43
C GLY A 116 9.00 1.99 -15.40
N ARG A 117 9.65 2.77 -14.54
CA ARG A 117 9.02 3.49 -13.42
C ARG A 117 9.31 4.98 -13.48
N ARG A 118 8.38 5.78 -12.97
CA ARG A 118 8.59 7.21 -12.82
C ARG A 118 9.45 7.49 -11.58
N PRO A 119 10.56 8.24 -11.70
CA PRO A 119 11.31 8.66 -10.53
C PRO A 119 10.54 9.75 -9.75
N LEU A 120 10.76 9.79 -8.46
CA LEU A 120 10.26 10.84 -7.57
C LEU A 120 11.46 11.46 -6.85
N ASP A 121 11.96 12.58 -7.37
CA ASP A 121 13.27 13.14 -7.01
C ASP A 121 13.22 14.24 -5.94
N GLY A 122 12.04 14.73 -5.57
CA GLY A 122 11.89 15.79 -4.57
C GLY A 122 12.28 15.34 -3.16
N LYS A 123 13.02 16.17 -2.42
CA LYS A 123 13.40 15.84 -1.03
C LYS A 123 12.19 15.74 -0.10
N LYS A 124 11.22 16.63 -0.26
CA LYS A 124 9.96 16.61 0.53
C LYS A 124 9.15 15.36 0.22
N GLU A 125 9.06 14.99 -1.03
CA GLU A 125 8.36 13.80 -1.50
C GLU A 125 9.03 12.53 -0.97
N GLN A 126 10.34 12.43 -1.05
CA GLN A 126 11.09 11.30 -0.49
C GLN A 126 10.92 11.17 1.02
N ALA A 127 10.98 12.29 1.74
CA ALA A 127 10.75 12.31 3.19
C ALA A 127 9.33 11.83 3.55
N LEU A 128 8.32 12.24 2.79
CA LEU A 128 6.93 11.82 3.00
C LEU A 128 6.73 10.34 2.70
N ILE A 129 7.36 9.80 1.66
CA ILE A 129 7.34 8.35 1.37
C ILE A 129 7.90 7.57 2.56
N GLU A 130 9.02 7.99 3.13
CA GLU A 130 9.59 7.35 4.32
C GLU A 130 8.64 7.35 5.51
N VAL A 131 7.93 8.46 5.73
CA VAL A 131 6.91 8.56 6.79
C VAL A 131 5.76 7.60 6.53
N ILE A 132 5.23 7.54 5.32
CA ILE A 132 4.13 6.64 4.94
C ILE A 132 4.55 5.17 5.11
N MET A 133 5.73 4.80 4.64
CA MET A 133 6.26 3.45 4.78
C MET A 133 6.52 3.09 6.24
N GLY A 134 6.95 4.04 7.06
CA GLY A 134 7.12 3.87 8.50
C GLY A 134 5.79 3.60 9.22
N LEU A 135 4.74 4.35 8.90
CA LEU A 135 3.39 4.14 9.44
C LEU A 135 2.83 2.78 9.03
N GLU A 136 3.04 2.38 7.80
CA GLU A 136 2.64 1.06 7.31
C GLU A 136 3.35 -0.07 8.06
N ARG A 137 4.65 0.03 8.24
CA ARG A 137 5.43 -0.97 8.99
C ARG A 137 5.00 -1.07 10.44
N GLU A 138 4.71 0.06 11.07
CA GLU A 138 4.24 0.13 12.45
C GLU A 138 2.89 -0.57 12.62
N ILE A 139 1.92 -0.29 11.75
CA ILE A 139 0.60 -0.92 11.81
C ILE A 139 0.69 -2.42 11.51
N ALA A 140 1.46 -2.82 10.52
CA ALA A 140 1.69 -4.21 10.16
C ALA A 140 2.29 -4.98 11.36
N GLY A 141 3.31 -4.43 11.99
CA GLY A 141 3.93 -5.01 13.17
C GLY A 141 2.96 -5.14 14.35
N SER A 142 2.13 -4.13 14.58
CA SER A 142 1.11 -4.15 15.63
C SER A 142 0.05 -5.23 15.39
N ILE A 143 -0.44 -5.35 14.18
CA ILE A 143 -1.41 -6.40 13.80
C ILE A 143 -0.80 -7.77 14.02
N MET A 144 0.42 -8.00 13.53
CA MET A 144 1.08 -9.30 13.63
C MET A 144 1.36 -9.70 15.09
N ARG A 145 1.78 -8.76 15.94
CA ARG A 145 1.97 -9.03 17.37
C ARG A 145 0.68 -9.44 18.07
N ARG A 146 -0.44 -8.79 17.74
CA ARG A 146 -1.74 -9.14 18.32
C ARG A 146 -2.20 -10.53 17.87
N LEU A 147 -2.04 -10.85 16.59
CA LEU A 147 -2.37 -12.17 16.07
C LEU A 147 -1.48 -13.27 16.67
N ALA A 148 -0.20 -12.99 16.89
CA ALA A 148 0.71 -13.93 17.52
C ALA A 148 0.33 -14.23 18.98
N GLN A 149 -0.16 -13.23 19.72
CA GLN A 149 -0.67 -13.43 21.08
C GLN A 149 -1.92 -14.33 21.11
N ASP A 150 -2.82 -14.14 20.15
CA ASP A 150 -4.04 -14.94 20.03
C ASP A 150 -3.76 -16.40 19.64
N LEU A 151 -2.62 -16.67 19.02
CA LEU A 151 -2.20 -18.01 18.59
C LEU A 151 -1.25 -18.72 19.54
N ASP A 152 -0.90 -18.13 20.67
CA ASP A 152 0.14 -18.66 21.60
C ASP A 152 1.47 -18.98 20.89
N LEU A 153 1.83 -18.18 19.90
CA LEU A 153 3.06 -18.33 19.12
C LEU A 153 4.25 -17.58 19.77
#